data_9ca1a1f7ec24001fe96866d4d8415b19
#
_entry.id   9ca1a1f7ec24001fe96866d4d8415b19
#
_cell.length_a   1.000
_cell.length_b   1.000
_cell.length_c   1.000
_cell.angle_alpha   90.00
_cell.angle_beta   90.00
_cell.angle_gamma   90.00
#
_symmetry.space_group_name_H-M   'P 1'
#
loop_
_entity.id
_entity.type
_entity.pdbx_description
1 polymer ?
#
loop_
_entity_poly.entity_id
_entity_poly.type
_entity_poly.pdbx_seq_one_letter_code
_entity_poly.pdbx_strand_id
1 'polypeptide(L)'
;MKLRHFFLIGLFVGGFLYLTTHLPSHLKDLPLVKNIRSADSPLQLTEADAAPAYDAEELNNIAVYKRVLPSVVNITSRQVVFNFFYGAVPQEGQGSGFILDRTGHVLTNFHVIEGANRGIDVQLSNKHHYAAKVIGTDKVHDLALLQIDAQNLEPVTLADSSQLAVGQKVYAIGNPFGLGGTMTRGIISSIRTLGGEGGTHIDDAIQTDAAINPGNSGGPLLNSHGEVIGINTMIASNGAEQSSGIGFAIPINTAKAVLSDLTRYGRVKRPSLGIVSYAIGPDLAQQMGLAADYGVLIQRVIPGGAAERAGLRGGNERAYVGNTEILLGGDLIVAIDGRQITDPQDIASVLDKHQAGDTISVTILRNGRQMTLKLILGEAQAANV
;
A
#
# COMPACT_ATOMS: atom_id res chain seq x y z
N MET A 1 44.06 -39.65 -1.78
CA MET A 1 43.41 -40.97 -1.60
C MET A 1 44.03 -41.94 -2.59
N LYS A 2 44.64 -43.03 -2.10
CA LYS A 2 45.58 -43.85 -2.90
C LYS A 2 44.79 -44.75 -3.88
N LEU A 3 45.24 -44.88 -5.10
CA LEU A 3 44.76 -45.70 -6.22
C LEU A 3 44.24 -47.11 -5.80
N ARG A 4 44.83 -47.67 -4.70
CA ARG A 4 44.42 -48.95 -4.07
C ARG A 4 42.97 -48.99 -3.55
N HIS A 5 42.40 -47.85 -3.15
CA HIS A 5 40.99 -47.80 -2.66
C HIS A 5 40.00 -47.88 -3.80
N PHE A 6 40.31 -47.27 -4.94
CA PHE A 6 39.47 -47.39 -6.15
C PHE A 6 39.45 -48.81 -6.69
N PHE A 7 40.58 -49.51 -6.62
CA PHE A 7 40.66 -50.91 -7.07
C PHE A 7 39.87 -51.85 -6.17
N LEU A 8 39.90 -51.63 -4.85
CA LEU A 8 39.12 -52.39 -3.88
C LEU A 8 37.61 -52.16 -4.01
N ILE A 9 37.20 -50.91 -4.25
CA ILE A 9 35.78 -50.57 -4.47
C ILE A 9 35.30 -51.18 -5.80
N GLY A 10 36.09 -51.10 -6.87
CA GLY A 10 35.78 -51.76 -8.14
C GLY A 10 35.63 -53.27 -8.04
N LEU A 11 36.51 -53.90 -7.25
CA LEU A 11 36.47 -55.35 -7.00
C LEU A 11 35.26 -55.75 -6.17
N PHE A 12 34.89 -54.92 -5.20
CA PHE A 12 33.70 -55.14 -4.35
C PHE A 12 32.39 -54.96 -5.15
N VAL A 13 32.30 -53.93 -5.98
CA VAL A 13 31.14 -53.67 -6.84
C VAL A 13 31.02 -54.70 -7.95
N GLY A 14 32.14 -55.08 -8.59
CA GLY A 14 32.19 -56.15 -9.60
C GLY A 14 31.82 -57.50 -9.02
N GLY A 15 32.38 -57.84 -7.84
CA GLY A 15 32.04 -59.09 -7.12
C GLY A 15 30.56 -59.13 -6.69
N PHE A 16 30.01 -57.99 -6.23
CA PHE A 16 28.60 -57.90 -5.88
C PHE A 16 27.68 -58.07 -7.10
N LEU A 17 27.99 -57.41 -8.22
CA LEU A 17 27.28 -57.56 -9.49
C LEU A 17 27.37 -58.99 -10.04
N TYR A 18 28.57 -59.64 -9.98
CA TYR A 18 28.73 -61.03 -10.39
C TYR A 18 27.94 -61.98 -9.51
N LEU A 19 27.94 -61.79 -8.18
CA LEU A 19 27.18 -62.58 -7.23
C LEU A 19 25.68 -62.46 -7.47
N THR A 20 25.16 -61.25 -7.74
CA THR A 20 23.72 -61.02 -7.97
C THR A 20 23.24 -61.56 -9.32
N THR A 21 24.14 -61.63 -10.33
CA THR A 21 23.75 -62.18 -11.66
C THR A 21 23.91 -63.70 -11.78
N HIS A 22 24.82 -64.28 -11.00
CA HIS A 22 25.17 -65.73 -11.10
C HIS A 22 24.77 -66.53 -9.83
N LEU A 23 23.86 -65.98 -8.99
CA LEU A 23 23.36 -66.68 -7.83
C LEU A 23 22.67 -67.99 -8.23
N PRO A 24 23.06 -69.15 -7.64
CA PRO A 24 22.31 -70.40 -7.86
C PRO A 24 20.85 -70.26 -7.51
N SER A 25 19.99 -70.99 -8.23
CA SER A 25 18.53 -70.84 -8.12
C SER A 25 17.98 -71.04 -6.69
N HIS A 26 18.61 -71.90 -5.90
CA HIS A 26 18.22 -72.15 -4.50
C HIS A 26 18.55 -71.03 -3.52
N LEU A 27 19.42 -70.07 -3.86
CA LEU A 27 19.74 -68.87 -3.06
C LEU A 27 18.83 -67.68 -3.45
N LYS A 28 18.12 -67.77 -4.56
CA LYS A 28 17.18 -66.73 -5.02
C LYS A 28 15.88 -66.68 -4.19
N ASP A 29 15.61 -67.76 -3.46
CA ASP A 29 14.42 -67.89 -2.61
C ASP A 29 14.64 -67.48 -1.15
N LEU A 30 15.85 -67.07 -0.81
CA LEU A 30 16.10 -66.54 0.53
C LEU A 30 15.29 -65.25 0.77
N PRO A 31 14.66 -65.11 1.98
CA PRO A 31 13.78 -63.98 2.27
C PRO A 31 14.46 -62.63 2.10
N LEU A 32 15.79 -62.57 2.26
CA LEU A 32 16.55 -61.33 2.05
C LEU A 32 16.66 -60.91 0.57
N VAL A 33 16.78 -61.90 -0.36
CA VAL A 33 16.89 -61.62 -1.81
C VAL A 33 15.52 -61.37 -2.41
N LYS A 34 14.45 -61.98 -1.86
CA LYS A 34 13.08 -61.77 -2.26
C LYS A 34 12.62 -60.36 -1.94
N ASN A 35 13.00 -59.81 -0.79
CA ASN A 35 12.68 -58.44 -0.40
C ASN A 35 13.39 -57.37 -1.23
N ILE A 36 14.57 -57.64 -1.82
CA ILE A 36 15.24 -56.70 -2.72
C ILE A 36 14.60 -56.67 -4.11
N ARG A 37 14.01 -57.78 -4.55
CA ARG A 37 13.27 -57.86 -5.86
C ARG A 37 11.84 -57.43 -5.80
N SER A 38 11.22 -57.33 -4.62
CA SER A 38 9.84 -56.84 -4.45
C SER A 38 9.72 -55.32 -4.46
N ALA A 39 10.79 -54.57 -4.74
CA ALA A 39 10.77 -53.11 -4.96
C ALA A 39 10.18 -52.72 -6.32
N ASP A 40 9.86 -53.68 -7.20
CA ASP A 40 9.17 -53.43 -8.49
C ASP A 40 7.64 -53.53 -8.39
N SER A 41 7.06 -53.34 -7.21
CA SER A 41 5.61 -53.12 -7.14
C SER A 41 5.31 -51.76 -7.75
N PRO A 42 4.57 -51.69 -8.86
CA PRO A 42 4.21 -50.41 -9.42
C PRO A 42 3.49 -49.58 -8.37
N LEU A 43 3.90 -48.31 -8.26
CA LEU A 43 3.28 -47.36 -7.35
C LEU A 43 1.78 -47.34 -7.63
N GLN A 44 0.95 -47.81 -6.70
CA GLN A 44 -0.51 -47.72 -6.83
C GLN A 44 -0.95 -46.36 -6.36
N LEU A 45 -1.16 -45.46 -7.31
CA LEU A 45 -1.76 -44.16 -7.04
C LEU A 45 -3.27 -44.35 -6.89
N THR A 46 -3.82 -43.76 -5.83
CA THR A 46 -5.27 -43.63 -5.69
C THR A 46 -5.68 -42.33 -6.36
N GLU A 47 -6.38 -42.44 -7.47
CA GLU A 47 -6.90 -41.25 -8.19
C GLU A 47 -8.35 -40.99 -7.76
N ALA A 48 -8.75 -39.72 -7.72
CA ALA A 48 -10.14 -39.35 -7.44
C ALA A 48 -11.00 -39.60 -8.70
N ASP A 49 -12.14 -40.22 -8.51
CA ASP A 49 -12.98 -40.71 -9.61
C ASP A 49 -13.78 -39.65 -10.38
N ALA A 50 -13.77 -38.39 -9.98
CA ALA A 50 -14.56 -37.36 -10.66
C ALA A 50 -13.95 -35.98 -10.54
N ALA A 51 -14.26 -35.09 -11.50
CA ALA A 51 -14.05 -33.68 -11.36
C ALA A 51 -14.83 -33.17 -10.11
N PRO A 52 -14.19 -32.42 -9.20
CA PRO A 52 -14.84 -31.98 -7.97
C PRO A 52 -16.06 -31.13 -8.30
N ALA A 53 -17.21 -31.47 -7.69
CA ALA A 53 -18.37 -30.61 -7.66
C ALA A 53 -18.00 -29.42 -6.73
N TYR A 54 -17.79 -28.25 -7.30
CA TYR A 54 -17.53 -27.05 -6.52
C TYR A 54 -18.70 -26.69 -5.62
N ASP A 55 -18.45 -26.33 -4.38
CA ASP A 55 -19.48 -25.80 -3.52
C ASP A 55 -19.86 -24.35 -3.92
N ALA A 56 -20.91 -23.80 -3.29
CA ALA A 56 -21.41 -22.49 -3.64
C ALA A 56 -20.38 -21.37 -3.36
N GLU A 57 -19.53 -21.56 -2.35
CA GLU A 57 -18.48 -20.62 -2.02
C GLU A 57 -17.32 -20.67 -3.03
N GLU A 58 -16.89 -21.85 -3.42
CA GLU A 58 -15.89 -22.06 -4.45
C GLU A 58 -16.36 -21.49 -5.79
N LEU A 59 -17.61 -21.72 -6.16
CA LEU A 59 -18.19 -21.15 -7.38
C LEU A 59 -18.17 -19.63 -7.36
N ASN A 60 -18.50 -19.02 -6.22
CA ASN A 60 -18.42 -17.56 -6.07
C ASN A 60 -16.98 -17.04 -6.19
N ASN A 61 -16.02 -17.68 -5.52
CA ASN A 61 -14.60 -17.32 -5.58
C ASN A 61 -14.10 -17.35 -7.05
N ILE A 62 -14.41 -18.43 -7.76
CA ILE A 62 -14.03 -18.63 -9.17
C ILE A 62 -14.71 -17.57 -10.06
N ALA A 63 -16.01 -17.29 -9.83
CA ALA A 63 -16.74 -16.29 -10.62
C ALA A 63 -16.20 -14.87 -10.42
N VAL A 64 -15.92 -14.47 -9.19
CA VAL A 64 -15.33 -13.15 -8.87
C VAL A 64 -13.97 -13.02 -9.53
N TYR A 65 -13.10 -14.02 -9.37
CA TYR A 65 -11.75 -14.01 -9.98
C TYR A 65 -11.81 -13.86 -11.50
N LYS A 66 -12.57 -14.73 -12.18
CA LYS A 66 -12.68 -14.71 -13.65
C LYS A 66 -13.23 -13.40 -14.19
N ARG A 67 -14.20 -12.80 -13.49
CA ARG A 67 -14.82 -11.54 -13.92
C ARG A 67 -13.90 -10.34 -13.76
N VAL A 68 -13.14 -10.27 -12.65
CA VAL A 68 -12.38 -9.06 -12.31
C VAL A 68 -10.94 -9.10 -12.84
N LEU A 69 -10.37 -10.30 -13.01
CA LEU A 69 -8.99 -10.45 -13.47
C LEU A 69 -8.66 -9.66 -14.76
N PRO A 70 -9.53 -9.58 -15.79
CA PRO A 70 -9.25 -8.81 -16.98
C PRO A 70 -9.05 -7.31 -16.72
N SER A 71 -9.64 -6.80 -15.64
CA SER A 71 -9.52 -5.39 -15.24
C SER A 71 -8.28 -5.10 -14.38
N VAL A 72 -7.59 -6.13 -13.86
CA VAL A 72 -6.43 -5.96 -13.00
C VAL A 72 -5.14 -5.96 -13.83
N VAL A 73 -4.32 -4.97 -13.59
CA VAL A 73 -3.07 -4.76 -14.33
C VAL A 73 -1.85 -4.90 -13.43
N ASN A 74 -0.72 -5.29 -14.02
CA ASN A 74 0.59 -5.14 -13.40
C ASN A 74 1.17 -3.77 -13.76
N ILE A 75 1.83 -3.13 -12.80
CA ILE A 75 2.50 -1.85 -12.99
C ILE A 75 3.97 -2.02 -12.63
N THR A 76 4.84 -1.64 -13.55
CA THR A 76 6.29 -1.56 -13.35
C THR A 76 6.73 -0.12 -13.48
N SER A 77 7.24 0.46 -12.39
CA SER A 77 7.84 1.79 -12.37
C SER A 77 9.35 1.68 -12.49
N ARG A 78 9.95 2.49 -13.37
CA ARG A 78 11.40 2.50 -13.59
C ARG A 78 11.99 3.80 -13.11
N GLN A 79 13.04 3.69 -12.29
CA GLN A 79 13.79 4.83 -11.79
C GLN A 79 15.29 4.60 -11.91
N VAL A 80 16.04 5.68 -11.95
CA VAL A 80 17.49 5.66 -11.82
C VAL A 80 17.84 6.46 -10.57
N VAL A 81 18.44 5.77 -9.60
CA VAL A 81 18.92 6.36 -8.35
C VAL A 81 20.43 6.53 -8.45
N PHE A 82 20.92 7.71 -8.10
CA PHE A 82 22.37 7.94 -8.06
C PHE A 82 22.94 7.49 -6.72
N ASN A 83 23.78 6.47 -6.77
CA ASN A 83 24.52 6.00 -5.60
C ASN A 83 25.95 6.56 -5.64
N PHE A 84 26.41 7.10 -4.52
CA PHE A 84 27.74 7.73 -4.44
C PHE A 84 28.89 6.78 -4.84
N PHE A 85 28.76 5.48 -4.56
CA PHE A 85 29.79 4.47 -4.85
C PHE A 85 29.64 3.79 -6.21
N TYR A 86 28.39 3.60 -6.68
CA TYR A 86 28.06 2.83 -7.89
C TYR A 86 27.56 3.67 -9.05
N GLY A 87 27.45 5.01 -8.86
CA GLY A 87 26.89 5.89 -9.89
C GLY A 87 25.37 5.72 -10.07
N ALA A 88 24.92 5.82 -11.31
CA ALA A 88 23.52 5.68 -11.68
C ALA A 88 23.09 4.20 -11.64
N VAL A 89 22.23 3.83 -10.69
CA VAL A 89 21.73 2.46 -10.50
C VAL A 89 20.25 2.42 -10.91
N PRO A 90 19.88 1.60 -11.93
CA PRO A 90 18.49 1.36 -12.25
C PRO A 90 17.79 0.59 -11.12
N GLN A 91 16.59 1.02 -10.78
CA GLN A 91 15.70 0.32 -9.86
C GLN A 91 14.31 0.18 -10.50
N GLU A 92 13.64 -0.92 -10.22
CA GLU A 92 12.27 -1.17 -10.65
C GLU A 92 11.38 -1.38 -9.43
N GLY A 93 10.29 -0.60 -9.37
CA GLY A 93 9.19 -0.83 -8.44
C GLY A 93 8.10 -1.63 -9.14
N GLN A 94 7.40 -2.47 -8.39
CA GLN A 94 6.30 -3.27 -8.92
C GLN A 94 5.07 -3.18 -8.03
N GLY A 95 3.91 -3.17 -8.67
CA GLY A 95 2.62 -3.20 -8.01
C GLY A 95 1.51 -3.60 -8.97
N SER A 96 0.31 -3.44 -8.53
CA SER A 96 -0.90 -3.66 -9.29
C SER A 96 -1.68 -2.37 -9.50
N GLY A 97 -2.65 -2.42 -10.38
CA GLY A 97 -3.66 -1.40 -10.57
C GLY A 97 -4.92 -2.03 -11.14
N PHE A 98 -5.93 -1.22 -11.38
CA PHE A 98 -7.13 -1.66 -12.06
C PHE A 98 -7.72 -0.59 -12.97
N ILE A 99 -8.37 -1.05 -14.03
CA ILE A 99 -8.96 -0.22 -15.08
C ILE A 99 -10.26 0.39 -14.56
N LEU A 100 -10.35 1.73 -14.56
CA LEU A 100 -11.53 2.47 -14.11
C LEU A 100 -12.57 2.63 -15.22
N ASP A 101 -12.12 2.81 -16.46
CA ASP A 101 -13.01 3.06 -17.59
C ASP A 101 -12.42 2.55 -18.92
N ARG A 102 -13.24 2.61 -19.96
CA ARG A 102 -12.84 2.17 -21.31
C ARG A 102 -11.92 3.12 -22.03
N THR A 103 -11.68 4.30 -21.48
CA THR A 103 -10.74 5.29 -22.07
C THR A 103 -9.31 5.06 -21.62
N GLY A 104 -9.08 4.11 -20.69
CA GLY A 104 -7.76 3.68 -20.26
C GLY A 104 -7.25 4.31 -18.98
N HIS A 105 -8.13 4.88 -18.16
CA HIS A 105 -7.75 5.30 -16.81
C HIS A 105 -7.49 4.07 -15.93
N VAL A 106 -6.33 4.09 -15.26
CA VAL A 106 -5.89 3.05 -14.32
C VAL A 106 -5.64 3.68 -12.98
N LEU A 107 -6.25 3.13 -11.93
CA LEU A 107 -6.04 3.55 -10.55
C LEU A 107 -5.03 2.61 -9.87
N THR A 108 -4.14 3.19 -9.09
CA THR A 108 -3.12 2.46 -8.30
C THR A 108 -2.72 3.29 -7.07
N ASN A 109 -1.78 2.80 -6.28
CA ASN A 109 -1.16 3.57 -5.20
C ASN A 109 -0.09 4.53 -5.72
N PHE A 110 0.09 5.66 -5.00
CA PHE A 110 1.16 6.60 -5.30
C PHE A 110 2.54 5.96 -5.09
N HIS A 111 2.76 5.24 -3.99
CA HIS A 111 4.04 4.60 -3.70
C HIS A 111 4.48 3.58 -4.78
N VAL A 112 3.56 2.98 -5.55
CA VAL A 112 3.87 2.08 -6.67
C VAL A 112 4.60 2.81 -7.80
N ILE A 113 4.31 4.11 -7.98
CA ILE A 113 4.90 4.92 -9.05
C ILE A 113 5.88 5.97 -8.54
N GLU A 114 6.08 6.07 -7.23
CA GLU A 114 6.96 7.06 -6.63
C GLU A 114 8.39 6.94 -7.18
N GLY A 115 9.00 8.07 -7.53
CA GLY A 115 10.34 8.10 -8.09
C GLY A 115 10.48 7.63 -9.54
N ALA A 116 9.40 7.25 -10.22
CA ALA A 116 9.43 6.79 -11.62
C ALA A 116 9.89 7.90 -12.59
N ASN A 117 11.21 8.02 -12.79
CA ASN A 117 11.83 9.01 -13.68
C ASN A 117 12.24 8.45 -15.05
N ARG A 118 12.03 7.14 -15.30
CA ARG A 118 12.34 6.45 -16.57
C ARG A 118 11.11 5.79 -17.20
N GLY A 119 9.92 6.14 -16.71
CA GLY A 119 8.65 5.69 -17.26
C GLY A 119 7.94 4.64 -16.42
N ILE A 120 6.67 4.47 -16.74
CA ILE A 120 5.78 3.51 -16.10
C ILE A 120 5.24 2.60 -17.21
N ASP A 121 5.34 1.31 -17.00
CA ASP A 121 4.81 0.26 -17.87
C ASP A 121 3.60 -0.40 -17.21
N VAL A 122 2.52 -0.55 -17.96
CA VAL A 122 1.30 -1.24 -17.53
C VAL A 122 1.10 -2.46 -18.40
N GLN A 123 1.10 -3.64 -17.77
CA GLN A 123 0.81 -4.89 -18.45
C GLN A 123 -0.60 -5.36 -18.12
N LEU A 124 -1.41 -5.57 -19.16
CA LEU A 124 -2.76 -6.13 -19.04
C LEU A 124 -2.73 -7.66 -18.81
N SER A 125 -3.87 -8.22 -18.42
CA SER A 125 -4.04 -9.67 -18.23
C SER A 125 -3.73 -10.50 -19.48
N ASN A 126 -3.90 -9.92 -20.69
CA ASN A 126 -3.54 -10.52 -21.99
C ASN A 126 -2.04 -10.43 -22.33
N LYS A 127 -1.20 -10.00 -21.40
CA LYS A 127 0.26 -9.82 -21.53
C LYS A 127 0.72 -8.68 -22.42
N HIS A 128 -0.18 -7.86 -22.94
CA HIS A 128 0.22 -6.66 -23.69
C HIS A 128 0.70 -5.56 -22.73
N HIS A 129 1.74 -4.86 -23.17
CA HIS A 129 2.40 -3.78 -22.43
C HIS A 129 2.06 -2.42 -23.02
N TYR A 130 1.80 -1.45 -22.17
CA TYR A 130 1.48 -0.08 -22.53
C TYR A 130 2.27 0.90 -21.67
N ALA A 131 2.88 1.89 -22.31
CA ALA A 131 3.45 3.02 -21.59
C ALA A 131 2.33 3.83 -20.94
N ALA A 132 2.44 4.09 -19.66
CA ALA A 132 1.44 4.88 -18.93
C ALA A 132 1.92 6.30 -18.70
N LYS A 133 0.96 7.25 -18.77
CA LYS A 133 1.15 8.63 -18.35
C LYS A 133 0.52 8.85 -16.98
N VAL A 134 1.20 9.55 -16.09
CA VAL A 134 0.61 9.99 -14.83
C VAL A 134 -0.35 11.15 -15.13
N ILE A 135 -1.64 10.98 -14.82
CA ILE A 135 -2.66 12.01 -14.94
C ILE A 135 -2.71 12.86 -13.69
N GLY A 136 -2.61 12.23 -12.52
CA GLY A 136 -2.55 12.94 -11.26
C GLY A 136 -2.20 12.03 -10.08
N THR A 137 -1.75 12.65 -8.99
CA THR A 137 -1.34 11.96 -7.78
C THR A 137 -1.90 12.61 -6.53
N ASP A 138 -2.15 11.78 -5.52
CA ASP A 138 -2.53 12.16 -4.18
C ASP A 138 -1.65 11.42 -3.17
N LYS A 139 -0.60 12.09 -2.72
CA LYS A 139 0.35 11.51 -1.75
C LYS A 139 -0.29 11.28 -0.37
N VAL A 140 -1.25 12.11 0.02
CA VAL A 140 -1.89 12.02 1.35
C VAL A 140 -2.72 10.75 1.47
N HIS A 141 -3.48 10.39 0.42
CA HIS A 141 -4.25 9.16 0.39
C HIS A 141 -3.55 8.02 -0.35
N ASP A 142 -2.26 8.18 -0.72
CA ASP A 142 -1.49 7.16 -1.44
C ASP A 142 -2.17 6.70 -2.74
N LEU A 143 -2.67 7.64 -3.57
CA LEU A 143 -3.38 7.35 -4.82
C LEU A 143 -2.64 7.92 -6.04
N ALA A 144 -2.71 7.20 -7.15
CA ALA A 144 -2.25 7.66 -8.45
C ALA A 144 -3.20 7.25 -9.56
N LEU A 145 -3.50 8.21 -10.44
CA LEU A 145 -4.30 8.00 -11.64
C LEU A 145 -3.38 8.01 -12.86
N LEU A 146 -3.39 6.91 -13.61
CA LEU A 146 -2.60 6.72 -14.82
C LEU A 146 -3.53 6.68 -16.04
N GLN A 147 -2.95 6.92 -17.23
CA GLN A 147 -3.60 6.77 -18.52
C GLN A 147 -2.77 5.87 -19.41
N ILE A 148 -3.41 4.87 -20.01
CA ILE A 148 -2.85 4.01 -21.07
C ILE A 148 -3.65 4.19 -22.35
N ASP A 149 -3.00 3.99 -23.51
CA ASP A 149 -3.64 3.97 -24.83
C ASP A 149 -3.87 2.52 -25.26
N ALA A 150 -4.95 1.93 -24.74
CA ALA A 150 -5.34 0.55 -25.01
C ALA A 150 -6.82 0.46 -25.37
N GLN A 151 -7.16 -0.53 -26.19
CA GLN A 151 -8.53 -0.78 -26.63
C GLN A 151 -9.11 -2.03 -26.00
N ASN A 152 -10.45 -2.16 -26.08
CA ASN A 152 -11.20 -3.32 -25.55
C ASN A 152 -10.94 -3.58 -24.08
N LEU A 153 -10.87 -2.50 -23.29
CA LEU A 153 -10.67 -2.55 -21.86
C LEU A 153 -11.95 -2.96 -21.14
N GLU A 154 -11.79 -3.76 -20.09
CA GLU A 154 -12.87 -4.17 -19.19
C GLU A 154 -12.74 -3.41 -17.86
N PRO A 155 -13.56 -2.39 -17.59
CA PRO A 155 -13.52 -1.65 -16.35
C PRO A 155 -14.09 -2.43 -15.17
N VAL A 156 -13.59 -2.14 -13.96
CA VAL A 156 -14.20 -2.62 -12.71
C VAL A 156 -15.52 -1.90 -12.41
N THR A 157 -16.34 -2.54 -11.56
CA THR A 157 -17.49 -1.88 -10.92
C THR A 157 -17.08 -1.37 -9.55
N LEU A 158 -17.33 -0.09 -9.24
CA LEU A 158 -17.03 0.53 -7.95
C LEU A 158 -18.25 0.48 -7.02
N ALA A 159 -18.09 -0.12 -5.84
CA ALA A 159 -19.10 -0.14 -4.78
C ALA A 159 -19.15 1.18 -3.98
N ASP A 160 -20.00 1.24 -2.97
CA ASP A 160 -20.01 2.28 -1.94
C ASP A 160 -19.34 1.75 -0.67
N SER A 161 -18.23 2.37 -0.26
CA SER A 161 -17.49 1.96 0.93
C SER A 161 -18.01 2.56 2.23
N SER A 162 -19.07 3.38 2.21
CA SER A 162 -19.68 3.93 3.43
C SER A 162 -20.55 2.92 4.20
N GLN A 163 -20.91 1.79 3.56
CA GLN A 163 -21.81 0.77 4.10
C GLN A 163 -21.10 -0.53 4.48
N LEU A 164 -19.78 -0.48 4.65
CA LEU A 164 -18.98 -1.67 4.97
C LEU A 164 -19.18 -2.10 6.42
N ALA A 165 -19.16 -3.42 6.65
CA ALA A 165 -19.32 -4.02 7.97
C ALA A 165 -18.16 -4.98 8.29
N VAL A 166 -17.70 -4.98 9.54
CA VAL A 166 -16.75 -5.96 10.06
C VAL A 166 -17.36 -7.37 9.94
N GLY A 167 -16.56 -8.33 9.48
CA GLY A 167 -17.00 -9.69 9.16
C GLY A 167 -17.44 -9.89 7.70
N GLN A 168 -17.58 -8.84 6.91
CA GLN A 168 -17.91 -8.93 5.49
C GLN A 168 -16.76 -9.60 4.73
N LYS A 169 -17.07 -10.57 3.86
CA LYS A 169 -16.10 -11.28 3.03
C LYS A 169 -15.49 -10.35 1.99
N VAL A 170 -14.18 -10.45 1.82
CA VAL A 170 -13.43 -9.67 0.83
C VAL A 170 -12.45 -10.52 0.05
N TYR A 171 -12.10 -10.04 -1.15
CA TYR A 171 -11.06 -10.61 -2.01
C TYR A 171 -10.08 -9.51 -2.41
N ALA A 172 -8.79 -9.75 -2.19
CA ALA A 172 -7.75 -8.89 -2.71
C ALA A 172 -7.19 -9.54 -3.99
N ILE A 173 -7.17 -8.79 -5.08
CA ILE A 173 -6.57 -9.27 -6.33
C ILE A 173 -5.40 -8.38 -6.69
N GLY A 174 -4.30 -8.99 -7.12
CA GLY A 174 -3.15 -8.34 -7.71
C GLY A 174 -2.61 -9.14 -8.88
N ASN A 175 -1.69 -8.54 -9.63
CA ASN A 175 -1.00 -9.21 -10.72
C ASN A 175 0.52 -9.05 -10.56
N PRO A 176 1.10 -9.54 -9.45
CA PRO A 176 2.54 -9.44 -9.22
C PRO A 176 3.29 -10.12 -10.37
N PHE A 177 4.35 -9.47 -10.85
CA PHE A 177 5.21 -9.98 -11.93
C PHE A 177 4.51 -10.22 -13.27
N GLY A 178 3.25 -9.79 -13.44
CA GLY A 178 2.50 -10.05 -14.68
C GLY A 178 2.24 -11.53 -14.98
N LEU A 179 2.34 -12.43 -14.00
CA LEU A 179 2.29 -13.89 -14.21
C LEU A 179 0.88 -14.48 -14.28
N GLY A 180 -0.18 -13.67 -14.14
CA GLY A 180 -1.53 -14.17 -14.37
C GLY A 180 -2.52 -13.90 -13.24
N GLY A 181 -2.20 -12.99 -12.33
CA GLY A 181 -3.07 -12.58 -11.23
C GLY A 181 -3.04 -13.54 -10.04
N THR A 182 -3.13 -12.96 -8.85
CA THR A 182 -3.21 -13.67 -7.58
C THR A 182 -4.42 -13.14 -6.82
N MET A 183 -5.24 -14.03 -6.28
CA MET A 183 -6.36 -13.69 -5.42
C MET A 183 -6.12 -14.23 -4.02
N THR A 184 -6.30 -13.37 -3.01
CA THR A 184 -6.38 -13.78 -1.62
C THR A 184 -7.77 -13.47 -1.08
N ARG A 185 -8.20 -14.17 -0.04
CA ARG A 185 -9.53 -14.05 0.56
C ARG A 185 -9.42 -13.83 2.05
N GLY A 186 -10.31 -13.03 2.58
CA GLY A 186 -10.44 -12.76 4.01
C GLY A 186 -11.76 -12.08 4.33
N ILE A 187 -11.77 -11.35 5.43
CA ILE A 187 -12.89 -10.53 5.89
C ILE A 187 -12.43 -9.10 6.20
N ILE A 188 -13.36 -8.19 6.32
CA ILE A 188 -13.11 -6.90 6.95
C ILE A 188 -12.92 -7.15 8.46
N SER A 189 -11.71 -6.92 8.95
CA SER A 189 -11.37 -7.17 10.36
C SER A 189 -11.66 -5.95 11.23
N SER A 190 -11.53 -4.73 10.67
CA SER A 190 -11.80 -3.45 11.35
C SER A 190 -11.91 -2.32 10.32
N ILE A 191 -12.49 -1.20 10.72
CA ILE A 191 -12.46 0.07 9.99
C ILE A 191 -11.86 1.10 10.95
N ARG A 192 -10.78 1.80 10.53
CA ARG A 192 -10.05 2.73 11.41
C ARG A 192 -9.30 3.78 10.62
N THR A 193 -9.04 4.91 11.25
CA THR A 193 -8.14 5.93 10.67
C THR A 193 -6.68 5.48 10.81
N LEU A 194 -5.92 5.63 9.74
CA LEU A 194 -4.48 5.36 9.69
C LEU A 194 -3.73 6.64 9.41
N GLY A 195 -2.73 6.93 10.26
CA GLY A 195 -1.69 7.93 10.00
C GLY A 195 -0.40 7.20 9.66
N GLY A 196 0.29 7.62 8.60
CA GLY A 196 1.57 7.04 8.16
C GLY A 196 2.71 8.05 8.21
N GLU A 197 3.93 7.56 8.02
CA GLU A 197 5.09 8.40 7.79
C GLU A 197 4.92 9.22 6.51
N GLY A 198 5.52 10.41 6.45
CA GLY A 198 5.44 11.28 5.27
C GLY A 198 4.12 12.03 5.07
N GLY A 199 3.21 12.00 6.07
CA GLY A 199 1.93 12.74 6.02
C GLY A 199 0.80 11.98 5.32
N THR A 200 0.95 10.67 5.12
CA THR A 200 -0.16 9.82 4.65
C THR A 200 -1.25 9.76 5.73
N HIS A 201 -2.50 9.98 5.32
CA HIS A 201 -3.67 9.92 6.18
C HIS A 201 -4.82 9.24 5.44
N ILE A 202 -5.37 8.19 6.03
CA ILE A 202 -6.47 7.44 5.43
C ILE A 202 -7.56 7.27 6.48
N ASP A 203 -8.64 8.01 6.31
CA ASP A 203 -9.85 7.82 7.12
C ASP A 203 -10.59 6.57 6.68
N ASP A 204 -11.24 5.91 7.65
CA ASP A 204 -12.03 4.70 7.43
C ASP A 204 -11.28 3.57 6.69
N ALA A 205 -9.95 3.53 6.80
CA ALA A 205 -9.14 2.49 6.20
C ALA A 205 -9.67 1.09 6.54
N ILE A 206 -9.79 0.26 5.52
CA ILE A 206 -10.33 -1.10 5.63
C ILE A 206 -9.19 -2.01 6.07
N GLN A 207 -9.27 -2.53 7.31
CA GLN A 207 -8.36 -3.59 7.76
C GLN A 207 -8.93 -4.94 7.38
N THR A 208 -8.07 -5.82 6.84
CA THR A 208 -8.45 -7.19 6.43
C THR A 208 -7.38 -8.21 6.81
N ASP A 209 -7.79 -9.46 7.01
CA ASP A 209 -6.92 -10.63 7.15
C ASP A 209 -6.62 -11.32 5.81
N ALA A 210 -7.25 -10.87 4.71
CA ALA A 210 -6.80 -11.23 3.37
C ALA A 210 -5.32 -10.85 3.20
N ALA A 211 -4.48 -11.78 2.75
CA ALA A 211 -3.04 -11.53 2.63
C ALA A 211 -2.75 -10.42 1.62
N ILE A 212 -2.29 -9.27 2.12
CA ILE A 212 -1.76 -8.17 1.33
C ILE A 212 -0.23 -8.27 1.37
N ASN A 213 0.37 -8.44 0.22
CA ASN A 213 1.82 -8.63 0.05
C ASN A 213 2.34 -7.72 -1.07
N PRO A 214 3.66 -7.49 -1.17
CA PRO A 214 4.26 -6.83 -2.31
C PRO A 214 3.75 -7.44 -3.63
N GLY A 215 3.22 -6.58 -4.51
CA GLY A 215 2.68 -6.98 -5.81
C GLY A 215 1.15 -6.96 -5.89
N ASN A 216 0.37 -7.05 -4.80
CA ASN A 216 -1.06 -6.74 -4.86
C ASN A 216 -1.41 -5.32 -4.37
N SER A 217 -0.43 -4.55 -3.87
CA SER A 217 -0.58 -3.10 -3.61
C SER A 217 -1.00 -2.36 -4.87
N GLY A 218 -1.99 -1.47 -4.75
CA GLY A 218 -2.63 -0.75 -5.85
C GLY A 218 -3.72 -1.55 -6.58
N GLY A 219 -3.80 -2.85 -6.38
CA GLY A 219 -4.89 -3.69 -6.88
C GLY A 219 -6.20 -3.52 -6.08
N PRO A 220 -7.32 -4.03 -6.61
CA PRO A 220 -8.62 -3.88 -5.97
C PRO A 220 -8.80 -4.79 -4.76
N LEU A 221 -9.43 -4.26 -3.70
CA LEU A 221 -10.15 -5.04 -2.68
C LEU A 221 -11.63 -5.10 -3.08
N LEU A 222 -12.19 -6.30 -3.12
CA LEU A 222 -13.52 -6.56 -3.67
C LEU A 222 -14.46 -7.12 -2.59
N ASN A 223 -15.76 -6.86 -2.75
CA ASN A 223 -16.81 -7.56 -2.03
C ASN A 223 -17.13 -8.92 -2.67
N SER A 224 -18.09 -9.67 -2.11
CA SER A 224 -18.54 -10.97 -2.63
C SER A 224 -19.22 -10.90 -4.01
N HIS A 225 -19.60 -9.73 -4.47
CA HIS A 225 -20.14 -9.48 -5.81
C HIS A 225 -19.05 -9.10 -6.83
N GLY A 226 -17.76 -9.03 -6.41
CA GLY A 226 -16.64 -8.60 -7.25
C GLY A 226 -16.68 -7.11 -7.60
N GLU A 227 -17.28 -6.31 -6.75
CA GLU A 227 -17.27 -4.85 -6.85
C GLU A 227 -16.17 -4.29 -5.96
N VAL A 228 -15.46 -3.25 -6.42
CA VAL A 228 -14.34 -2.66 -5.71
C VAL A 228 -14.83 -1.85 -4.52
N ILE A 229 -14.43 -2.24 -3.32
CA ILE A 229 -14.70 -1.53 -2.05
C ILE A 229 -13.48 -0.76 -1.55
N GLY A 230 -12.28 -1.08 -2.06
CA GLY A 230 -11.04 -0.40 -1.66
C GLY A 230 -9.87 -0.69 -2.59
N ILE A 231 -8.75 -0.02 -2.34
CA ILE A 231 -7.47 -0.19 -3.01
C ILE A 231 -6.49 -0.80 -2.02
N ASN A 232 -5.98 -2.00 -2.30
CA ASN A 232 -4.99 -2.66 -1.44
C ASN A 232 -3.78 -1.76 -1.26
N THR A 233 -3.36 -1.52 -0.02
CA THR A 233 -2.15 -0.76 0.26
C THR A 233 -1.35 -1.44 1.36
N MET A 234 -0.03 -1.45 1.19
CA MET A 234 0.89 -1.92 2.22
C MET A 234 1.34 -0.70 3.01
N ILE A 235 0.62 -0.40 4.08
CA ILE A 235 1.09 0.58 5.05
C ILE A 235 2.17 -0.12 5.86
N ALA A 236 3.41 0.38 5.73
CA ALA A 236 4.56 -0.18 6.41
C ALA A 236 4.31 -0.30 7.91
N SER A 237 4.12 -1.52 8.39
CA SER A 237 4.14 -1.86 9.80
C SER A 237 5.54 -2.36 10.14
N ASN A 238 6.36 -1.49 10.73
CA ASN A 238 7.61 -1.84 11.44
C ASN A 238 8.58 -2.79 10.71
N GLY A 239 8.78 -2.62 9.39
CA GLY A 239 9.84 -3.34 8.66
C GLY A 239 9.55 -4.81 8.33
N ALA A 240 8.33 -5.30 8.50
CA ALA A 240 7.97 -6.66 8.08
C ALA A 240 7.58 -6.66 6.59
N GLU A 241 8.40 -7.29 5.76
CA GLU A 241 8.15 -7.44 4.31
C GLU A 241 7.04 -8.44 3.94
N GLN A 242 6.41 -9.10 4.94
CA GLN A 242 5.37 -10.11 4.72
C GLN A 242 4.13 -9.83 5.55
N SER A 243 2.98 -10.21 4.99
CA SER A 243 1.69 -10.11 5.67
C SER A 243 1.70 -10.90 6.99
N SER A 244 1.51 -10.19 8.10
CA SER A 244 1.31 -10.77 9.44
C SER A 244 -0.15 -11.16 9.72
N GLY A 245 -1.00 -11.26 8.68
CA GLY A 245 -2.46 -11.39 8.84
C GLY A 245 -3.17 -10.04 9.09
N ILE A 246 -2.47 -8.93 8.88
CA ILE A 246 -3.01 -7.58 8.96
C ILE A 246 -2.68 -6.87 7.65
N GLY A 247 -3.69 -6.69 6.80
CA GLY A 247 -3.63 -5.93 5.57
C GLY A 247 -4.52 -4.69 5.67
N PHE A 248 -4.27 -3.71 4.81
CA PHE A 248 -5.08 -2.51 4.73
C PHE A 248 -5.47 -2.19 3.30
N ALA A 249 -6.61 -1.51 3.15
CA ALA A 249 -7.03 -0.94 1.88
C ALA A 249 -7.60 0.46 2.08
N ILE A 250 -7.34 1.32 1.11
CA ILE A 250 -7.92 2.67 1.02
C ILE A 250 -9.36 2.51 0.58
N PRO A 251 -10.36 3.10 1.27
CA PRO A 251 -11.75 3.01 0.86
C PRO A 251 -11.97 3.56 -0.54
N ILE A 252 -12.82 2.91 -1.34
CA ILE A 252 -13.04 3.36 -2.72
C ILE A 252 -13.70 4.73 -2.80
N ASN A 253 -14.48 5.13 -1.80
CA ASN A 253 -15.09 6.46 -1.76
C ASN A 253 -14.03 7.56 -1.60
N THR A 254 -12.92 7.31 -0.90
CA THR A 254 -11.77 8.22 -0.83
C THR A 254 -11.21 8.48 -2.24
N ALA A 255 -11.02 7.44 -3.04
CA ALA A 255 -10.58 7.60 -4.42
C ALA A 255 -11.62 8.36 -5.26
N LYS A 256 -12.91 7.99 -5.18
CA LYS A 256 -13.99 8.65 -5.93
C LYS A 256 -14.04 10.17 -5.65
N ALA A 257 -13.83 10.58 -4.40
CA ALA A 257 -13.86 11.97 -4.00
C ALA A 257 -12.78 12.82 -4.70
N VAL A 258 -11.63 12.22 -5.02
CA VAL A 258 -10.48 12.95 -5.58
C VAL A 258 -10.28 12.76 -7.09
N LEU A 259 -10.96 11.81 -7.74
CA LEU A 259 -10.76 11.50 -9.16
C LEU A 259 -10.95 12.72 -10.08
N SER A 260 -11.93 13.58 -9.80
CA SER A 260 -12.18 14.78 -10.61
C SER A 260 -11.02 15.77 -10.53
N ASP A 261 -10.43 15.93 -9.34
CA ASP A 261 -9.30 16.82 -9.12
C ASP A 261 -8.03 16.26 -9.78
N LEU A 262 -7.79 14.96 -9.63
CA LEU A 262 -6.66 14.29 -10.28
C LEU A 262 -6.74 14.43 -11.81
N THR A 263 -7.92 14.22 -12.39
CA THR A 263 -8.13 14.35 -13.84
C THR A 263 -7.96 15.78 -14.33
N ARG A 264 -8.48 16.76 -13.58
CA ARG A 264 -8.54 18.15 -14.04
C ARG A 264 -7.26 18.94 -13.74
N TYR A 265 -6.66 18.69 -12.57
CA TYR A 265 -5.57 19.51 -12.03
C TYR A 265 -4.26 18.73 -11.84
N GLY A 266 -4.27 17.41 -12.03
CA GLY A 266 -3.12 16.53 -11.76
C GLY A 266 -2.81 16.34 -10.28
N ARG A 267 -3.60 16.93 -9.38
CA ARG A 267 -3.44 16.88 -7.92
C ARG A 267 -4.73 17.20 -7.21
N VAL A 268 -4.84 16.82 -5.96
CA VAL A 268 -5.97 17.21 -5.11
C VAL A 268 -5.76 18.64 -4.60
N LYS A 269 -6.78 19.46 -4.75
CA LYS A 269 -6.80 20.82 -4.20
C LYS A 269 -7.23 20.77 -2.74
N ARG A 270 -6.26 20.70 -1.85
CA ARG A 270 -6.53 20.70 -0.41
C ARG A 270 -6.55 22.09 0.18
N PRO A 271 -7.48 22.37 1.09
CA PRO A 271 -7.43 23.59 1.88
C PRO A 271 -6.19 23.60 2.77
N SER A 272 -5.65 24.77 3.01
CA SER A 272 -4.44 24.95 3.82
C SER A 272 -4.50 26.23 4.64
N LEU A 273 -4.00 26.13 5.87
CA LEU A 273 -3.71 27.31 6.70
C LEU A 273 -2.49 28.09 6.19
N GLY A 274 -1.56 27.42 5.52
CA GLY A 274 -0.29 28.04 5.10
C GLY A 274 0.68 28.25 6.27
N ILE A 275 0.88 27.20 7.07
CA ILE A 275 1.79 27.23 8.24
C ILE A 275 2.75 26.04 8.21
N VAL A 276 3.88 26.22 8.89
CA VAL A 276 4.73 25.13 9.40
C VAL A 276 4.55 25.10 10.90
N SER A 277 4.23 23.95 11.47
CA SER A 277 3.81 23.82 12.86
C SER A 277 4.52 22.70 13.60
N TYR A 278 4.39 22.71 14.92
CA TYR A 278 4.91 21.70 15.84
C TYR A 278 3.90 21.42 16.94
N ALA A 279 3.68 20.13 17.25
CA ALA A 279 2.78 19.73 18.34
C ALA A 279 3.37 20.07 19.71
N ILE A 280 2.57 20.64 20.59
CA ILE A 280 2.93 20.93 21.98
C ILE A 280 2.16 19.99 22.89
N GLY A 281 2.88 19.11 23.58
CA GLY A 281 2.34 18.28 24.65
C GLY A 281 2.59 18.88 26.05
N PRO A 282 2.00 18.27 27.12
CA PRO A 282 2.06 18.81 28.49
C PRO A 282 3.47 19.06 29.00
N ASP A 283 4.39 18.13 28.80
CA ASP A 283 5.77 18.24 29.28
C ASP A 283 6.51 19.42 28.64
N LEU A 284 6.34 19.59 27.34
CA LEU A 284 6.96 20.68 26.59
C LEU A 284 6.31 22.03 26.95
N ALA A 285 4.99 22.06 27.10
CA ALA A 285 4.25 23.24 27.52
C ALA A 285 4.72 23.75 28.89
N GLN A 286 4.92 22.84 29.84
CA GLN A 286 5.45 23.17 31.17
C GLN A 286 6.87 23.71 31.11
N GLN A 287 7.77 23.05 30.35
CA GLN A 287 9.15 23.50 30.18
C GLN A 287 9.24 24.89 29.53
N MET A 288 8.32 25.20 28.63
CA MET A 288 8.27 26.47 27.90
C MET A 288 7.42 27.55 28.59
N GLY A 289 6.78 27.23 29.72
CA GLY A 289 5.91 28.17 30.46
C GLY A 289 4.72 28.64 29.63
N LEU A 290 4.15 27.77 28.77
CA LEU A 290 2.99 28.09 27.94
C LEU A 290 1.70 28.14 28.78
N ALA A 291 0.74 28.96 28.32
CA ALA A 291 -0.55 29.13 29.00
C ALA A 291 -1.54 27.98 28.73
N ALA A 292 -1.20 27.00 27.90
CA ALA A 292 -1.93 25.77 27.67
C ALA A 292 -0.96 24.60 27.64
N ASP A 293 -1.43 23.45 28.06
CA ASP A 293 -0.68 22.19 28.10
C ASP A 293 -0.80 21.35 26.81
N TYR A 294 -1.47 21.90 25.81
CA TYR A 294 -1.67 21.30 24.50
C TYR A 294 -1.78 22.35 23.41
N GLY A 295 -1.62 21.95 22.15
CA GLY A 295 -1.87 22.77 20.97
C GLY A 295 -0.83 22.60 19.88
N VAL A 296 -0.99 23.37 18.83
CA VAL A 296 -0.08 23.36 17.66
C VAL A 296 0.59 24.72 17.55
N LEU A 297 1.89 24.74 17.81
CA LEU A 297 2.72 25.96 17.73
C LEU A 297 3.04 26.28 16.27
N ILE A 298 2.74 27.49 15.83
CA ILE A 298 3.12 27.98 14.50
C ILE A 298 4.61 28.34 14.54
N GLN A 299 5.42 27.57 13.86
CA GLN A 299 6.84 27.86 13.69
C GLN A 299 7.09 28.91 12.60
N ARG A 300 6.43 28.75 11.47
CA ARG A 300 6.52 29.68 10.34
C ARG A 300 5.17 29.84 9.66
N VAL A 301 4.94 31.02 9.15
CA VAL A 301 3.82 31.33 8.27
C VAL A 301 4.34 31.36 6.82
N ILE A 302 3.64 30.75 5.90
CA ILE A 302 4.01 30.74 4.48
C ILE A 302 3.69 32.11 3.89
N PRO A 303 4.66 32.82 3.28
CA PRO A 303 4.43 34.12 2.66
C PRO A 303 3.30 34.07 1.61
N GLY A 304 2.39 35.03 1.66
CA GLY A 304 1.19 35.06 0.82
C GLY A 304 0.12 34.03 1.19
N GLY A 305 0.36 33.22 2.22
CA GLY A 305 -0.55 32.17 2.68
C GLY A 305 -1.77 32.69 3.45
N ALA A 306 -2.70 31.79 3.72
CA ALA A 306 -3.95 32.11 4.46
C ALA A 306 -3.66 32.63 5.87
N ALA A 307 -2.75 32.01 6.59
CA ALA A 307 -2.35 32.40 7.94
C ALA A 307 -1.75 33.82 7.99
N GLU A 308 -0.89 34.17 7.03
CA GLU A 308 -0.32 35.53 6.96
C GLU A 308 -1.43 36.57 6.74
N ARG A 309 -2.32 36.34 5.79
CA ARG A 309 -3.46 37.25 5.52
C ARG A 309 -4.39 37.42 6.73
N ALA A 310 -4.53 36.37 7.53
CA ALA A 310 -5.34 36.40 8.75
C ALA A 310 -4.60 37.00 9.97
N GLY A 311 -3.30 37.36 9.82
CA GLY A 311 -2.49 37.95 10.87
C GLY A 311 -2.02 36.95 11.92
N LEU A 312 -1.93 35.66 11.60
CA LEU A 312 -1.25 34.65 12.40
C LEU A 312 0.28 34.90 12.35
N ARG A 313 0.97 34.51 13.42
CA ARG A 313 2.41 34.80 13.59
C ARG A 313 3.18 33.50 13.80
N GLY A 314 4.29 33.36 13.09
CA GLY A 314 5.28 32.32 13.33
C GLY A 314 6.26 32.70 14.46
N GLY A 315 6.99 31.69 14.91
CA GLY A 315 8.07 31.87 15.90
C GLY A 315 9.27 32.59 15.34
N ASN A 316 10.03 33.24 16.21
CA ASN A 316 11.24 34.00 15.90
C ASN A 316 12.43 33.68 16.81
N GLU A 317 12.26 32.86 17.83
CA GLU A 317 13.29 32.45 18.78
C GLU A 317 13.61 30.96 18.56
N ARG A 318 14.89 30.64 18.36
CA ARG A 318 15.33 29.27 18.16
C ARG A 318 15.45 28.51 19.48
N ALA A 319 14.92 27.34 19.53
CA ALA A 319 15.06 26.41 20.64
C ALA A 319 15.28 24.97 20.11
N TYR A 320 15.67 24.07 20.98
CA TYR A 320 15.92 22.67 20.64
C TYR A 320 15.10 21.74 21.54
N VAL A 321 14.39 20.81 20.92
CA VAL A 321 13.73 19.70 21.60
C VAL A 321 14.42 18.41 21.17
N GLY A 322 15.26 17.85 22.05
CA GLY A 322 16.22 16.83 21.65
C GLY A 322 17.15 17.34 20.56
N ASN A 323 17.17 16.67 19.40
CA ASN A 323 17.95 17.06 18.22
C ASN A 323 17.14 17.90 17.19
N THR A 324 15.90 18.25 17.49
CA THR A 324 15.02 19.00 16.57
C THR A 324 15.05 20.49 16.91
N GLU A 325 15.44 21.33 15.94
CA GLU A 325 15.31 22.80 16.06
C GLU A 325 13.84 23.17 15.88
N ILE A 326 13.33 23.99 16.79
CA ILE A 326 11.98 24.56 16.75
C ILE A 326 12.05 26.07 16.90
N LEU A 327 11.03 26.78 16.39
CA LEU A 327 10.88 28.22 16.52
C LEU A 327 9.81 28.57 17.55
N LEU A 328 10.17 29.21 18.63
CA LEU A 328 9.29 29.70 19.70
C LEU A 328 8.82 31.14 19.44
N GLY A 329 7.80 31.57 20.23
CA GLY A 329 7.25 32.93 20.15
C GLY A 329 6.15 33.06 19.09
N GLY A 330 5.84 32.02 18.38
CA GLY A 330 4.68 31.95 17.47
C GLY A 330 3.35 31.78 18.19
N ASP A 331 2.26 31.91 17.46
CA ASP A 331 0.92 31.62 17.96
C ASP A 331 0.76 30.12 18.25
N LEU A 332 0.07 29.78 19.35
CA LEU A 332 -0.32 28.43 19.66
C LEU A 332 -1.80 28.23 19.29
N ILE A 333 -2.07 27.40 18.27
CA ILE A 333 -3.44 27.04 17.87
C ILE A 333 -3.97 26.06 18.88
N VAL A 334 -5.12 26.37 19.51
CA VAL A 334 -5.79 25.53 20.53
C VAL A 334 -7.16 25.06 20.09
N ALA A 335 -7.81 25.73 19.11
CA ALA A 335 -9.07 25.28 18.53
C ALA A 335 -9.25 25.82 17.09
N ILE A 336 -9.99 25.06 16.26
CA ILE A 336 -10.49 25.50 14.94
C ILE A 336 -11.98 25.18 14.90
N ASP A 337 -12.81 26.18 14.56
CA ASP A 337 -14.29 26.11 14.54
C ASP A 337 -14.88 25.47 15.81
N GLY A 338 -14.27 25.79 16.98
CA GLY A 338 -14.65 25.28 18.28
C GLY A 338 -14.18 23.85 18.59
N ARG A 339 -13.59 23.13 17.63
CA ARG A 339 -12.96 21.83 17.87
C ARG A 339 -11.56 22.04 18.44
N GLN A 340 -11.28 21.35 19.55
CA GLN A 340 -9.97 21.37 20.18
C GLN A 340 -8.89 20.81 19.23
N ILE A 341 -7.74 21.45 19.20
CA ILE A 341 -6.56 21.06 18.42
C ILE A 341 -5.43 20.73 19.38
N THR A 342 -5.02 19.48 19.38
CA THR A 342 -3.91 18.99 20.22
C THR A 342 -2.67 18.68 19.39
N ASP A 343 -2.86 18.39 18.12
CA ASP A 343 -1.81 17.91 17.23
C ASP A 343 -2.06 18.37 15.76
N PRO A 344 -1.07 18.39 14.89
CA PRO A 344 -1.24 18.76 13.48
C PRO A 344 -2.27 17.89 12.72
N GLN A 345 -2.52 16.64 13.13
CA GLN A 345 -3.51 15.77 12.51
C GLN A 345 -4.94 16.22 12.79
N ASP A 346 -5.19 16.83 13.97
CA ASP A 346 -6.48 17.47 14.26
C ASP A 346 -6.77 18.58 13.27
N ILE A 347 -5.74 19.36 12.89
CA ILE A 347 -5.87 20.42 11.87
C ILE A 347 -6.26 19.78 10.53
N ALA A 348 -5.56 18.73 10.09
CA ALA A 348 -5.87 18.02 8.86
C ALA A 348 -7.31 17.51 8.86
N SER A 349 -7.75 16.85 9.95
CA SER A 349 -9.11 16.32 10.09
C SER A 349 -10.20 17.41 10.07
N VAL A 350 -9.90 18.64 10.50
CA VAL A 350 -10.83 19.76 10.36
C VAL A 350 -10.85 20.24 8.92
N LEU A 351 -9.66 20.41 8.31
CA LEU A 351 -9.54 20.93 6.95
C LEU A 351 -10.16 20.01 5.88
N ASP A 352 -10.17 18.70 6.10
CA ASP A 352 -10.78 17.72 5.17
C ASP A 352 -12.30 17.93 4.98
N LYS A 353 -12.95 18.68 5.90
CA LYS A 353 -14.37 19.05 5.81
C LYS A 353 -14.62 20.38 5.11
N HIS A 354 -13.55 21.05 4.68
CA HIS A 354 -13.59 22.37 4.07
C HIS A 354 -12.99 22.37 2.67
N GLN A 355 -13.21 23.47 1.96
CA GLN A 355 -12.59 23.74 0.65
C GLN A 355 -11.72 24.99 0.73
N ALA A 356 -10.77 25.12 -0.21
CA ALA A 356 -10.04 26.37 -0.37
C ALA A 356 -11.02 27.52 -0.68
N GLY A 357 -10.91 28.61 0.05
CA GLY A 357 -11.86 29.76 0.01
C GLY A 357 -12.85 29.79 1.15
N ASP A 358 -13.07 28.69 1.88
CA ASP A 358 -13.93 28.70 3.07
C ASP A 358 -13.33 29.56 4.19
N THR A 359 -14.21 30.14 4.99
CA THR A 359 -13.82 30.93 6.17
C THR A 359 -13.99 30.09 7.42
N ILE A 360 -12.90 29.91 8.16
CA ILE A 360 -12.88 29.22 9.44
C ILE A 360 -12.50 30.16 10.59
N SER A 361 -12.79 29.75 11.82
CA SER A 361 -12.42 30.48 13.05
C SER A 361 -11.27 29.76 13.73
N VAL A 362 -10.10 30.40 13.82
CA VAL A 362 -8.91 29.84 14.45
C VAL A 362 -8.72 30.50 15.82
N THR A 363 -8.81 29.71 16.91
CA THR A 363 -8.55 30.19 18.27
C THR A 363 -7.10 29.90 18.65
N ILE A 364 -6.40 30.94 19.03
CA ILE A 364 -4.98 30.90 19.36
C ILE A 364 -4.69 31.46 20.73
N LEU A 365 -3.54 31.09 21.29
CA LEU A 365 -2.90 31.79 22.38
C LEU A 365 -1.71 32.61 21.83
N ARG A 366 -1.71 33.91 22.04
CA ARG A 366 -0.64 34.84 21.69
C ARG A 366 -0.23 35.61 22.95
N ASN A 367 1.01 35.46 23.37
CA ASN A 367 1.53 36.08 24.61
C ASN A 367 0.64 35.77 25.83
N GLY A 368 0.19 34.55 25.99
CA GLY A 368 -0.67 34.11 27.09
C GLY A 368 -2.13 34.57 27.01
N ARG A 369 -2.52 35.31 25.95
CA ARG A 369 -3.93 35.77 25.75
C ARG A 369 -4.60 34.97 24.64
N GLN A 370 -5.79 34.48 24.94
CA GLN A 370 -6.62 33.82 23.94
C GLN A 370 -7.30 34.83 23.02
N MET A 371 -7.28 34.54 21.73
CA MET A 371 -7.99 35.33 20.72
C MET A 371 -8.46 34.41 19.58
N THR A 372 -9.53 34.82 18.89
CA THR A 372 -10.07 34.10 17.72
C THR A 372 -9.94 34.98 16.50
N LEU A 373 -9.34 34.42 15.45
CA LEU A 373 -9.17 35.07 14.16
C LEU A 373 -10.01 34.35 13.11
N LYS A 374 -10.59 35.12 12.18
CA LYS A 374 -11.20 34.55 10.97
C LYS A 374 -10.12 34.37 9.91
N LEU A 375 -10.08 33.20 9.29
CA LEU A 375 -9.11 32.84 8.28
C LEU A 375 -9.83 32.29 7.06
N ILE A 376 -9.53 32.85 5.89
CA ILE A 376 -9.98 32.30 4.60
C ILE A 376 -8.94 31.29 4.15
N LEU A 377 -9.34 30.01 4.03
CA LEU A 377 -8.46 28.92 3.66
C LEU A 377 -7.84 29.16 2.28
N GLY A 378 -6.55 28.94 2.21
CA GLY A 378 -5.81 28.90 0.95
C GLY A 378 -5.84 27.52 0.33
N GLU A 379 -5.24 27.37 -0.83
CA GLU A 379 -4.91 26.08 -1.43
C GLU A 379 -3.51 25.65 -0.98
N ALA A 380 -3.34 24.38 -0.60
CA ALA A 380 -2.03 23.85 -0.27
C ALA A 380 -1.12 23.97 -1.50
N GLN A 381 0.02 24.66 -1.32
CA GLN A 381 1.03 24.71 -2.38
C GLN A 381 1.57 23.29 -2.63
N ALA A 382 1.72 22.93 -3.91
CA ALA A 382 2.44 21.73 -4.26
C ALA A 382 3.83 21.81 -3.64
N ALA A 383 4.20 20.87 -2.78
CA ALA A 383 5.60 20.73 -2.39
C ALA A 383 6.39 20.55 -3.68
N ASN A 384 7.34 21.46 -3.94
CA ASN A 384 8.26 21.27 -5.06
C ASN A 384 8.98 19.94 -4.81
N VAL A 385 8.71 18.97 -5.69
CA VAL A 385 9.33 17.63 -5.72
C VAL A 385 10.73 17.75 -6.27
#